data_001927ca512089be01368a5a625fe80d
#
_entry.id   001927ca512089be01368a5a625fe80d
#
_cell.length_a   1.000
_cell.length_b   1.000
_cell.length_c   1.000
_cell.angle_alpha   90.00
_cell.angle_beta   90.00
_cell.angle_gamma   90.00
#
_symmetry.space_group_name_H-M   'P 1'
#
loop_
_entity.id
_entity.type
_entity.pdbx_description
1 polymer ?
#
loop_
_entity_poly.entity_id
_entity_poly.type
_entity_poly.pdbx_seq_one_letter_code
_entity_poly.pdbx_strand_id
1 'polypeptide(L)'
;PGTILNVGAKGVYDESAPFETEITPEISGIFSMTNDANTWGVGLSASYQKRHGGSIQFTENAWNIQAWDGTSGALRPDAVVKNPPKIGQLYGMPNDSRYAFSDFERERINAQGVVQFAPSEAVTLTLDYTFAGNDITEDRGEQTIWLQRNGSFTNLTFDTGQEVATPVFLRD
;
A
#
# COMPACT_ATOMS: atom_id res chain seq x y z
N PRO A 1 21.21 32.05 25.44
CA PRO A 1 21.93 32.11 24.17
C PRO A 1 22.72 30.81 23.96
N GLY A 2 22.85 30.38 22.72
CA GLY A 2 23.60 29.17 22.40
C GLY A 2 23.39 28.71 20.97
N THR A 3 24.27 27.77 20.59
CA THR A 3 24.19 27.08 19.29
C THR A 3 24.07 25.59 19.52
N ILE A 4 23.16 24.95 18.82
CA ILE A 4 22.95 23.49 18.81
C ILE A 4 23.11 23.02 17.39
N LEU A 5 23.92 21.98 17.20
CA LEU A 5 24.02 21.24 15.96
C LEU A 5 23.94 19.74 16.30
N ASN A 6 22.98 19.08 15.66
CA ASN A 6 22.84 17.62 15.78
C ASN A 6 22.65 17.02 14.38
N VAL A 7 23.38 15.96 14.08
CA VAL A 7 23.30 15.24 12.81
C VAL A 7 23.20 13.76 13.09
N GLY A 8 22.24 13.11 12.44
CA GLY A 8 22.04 11.67 12.51
C GLY A 8 22.05 11.04 11.12
N ALA A 9 22.60 9.84 11.05
CA ALA A 9 22.57 9.01 9.84
C ALA A 9 22.30 7.57 10.24
N LYS A 10 21.49 6.86 9.45
CA LYS A 10 21.28 5.41 9.59
C LYS A 10 21.08 4.75 8.22
N GLY A 11 21.42 3.48 8.14
CA GLY A 11 21.02 2.61 7.05
C GLY A 11 19.77 1.84 7.42
N VAL A 12 18.87 1.67 6.48
CA VAL A 12 17.64 0.90 6.66
C VAL A 12 17.59 -0.21 5.63
N TYR A 13 17.36 -1.40 6.13
CA TYR A 13 17.16 -2.61 5.34
C TYR A 13 15.71 -3.03 5.45
N ASP A 14 15.05 -3.25 4.29
CA ASP A 14 13.65 -3.65 4.22
C ASP A 14 13.54 -4.98 3.46
N GLU A 15 13.08 -6.02 4.15
CA GLU A 15 12.91 -7.36 3.59
C GLU A 15 11.64 -7.49 2.74
N SER A 16 10.80 -6.49 2.70
CA SER A 16 9.58 -6.51 1.87
C SER A 16 9.84 -6.23 0.39
N ALA A 17 11.02 -5.70 0.04
CA ALA A 17 11.41 -5.47 -1.34
C ALA A 17 11.64 -6.81 -2.08
N PRO A 18 10.79 -7.19 -3.05
CA PRO A 18 10.86 -8.53 -3.65
C PRO A 18 12.00 -8.68 -4.65
N PHE A 19 12.52 -7.59 -5.21
CA PHE A 19 13.48 -7.60 -6.30
C PHE A 19 14.80 -6.92 -5.98
N GLU A 20 14.79 -5.94 -5.10
CA GLU A 20 15.99 -5.19 -4.70
C GLU A 20 16.08 -5.08 -3.17
N THR A 21 17.03 -5.76 -2.61
CA THR A 21 17.36 -5.67 -1.18
C THR A 21 18.65 -4.89 -1.01
N GLU A 22 18.54 -3.61 -0.79
CA GLU A 22 19.70 -2.77 -0.47
C GLU A 22 19.49 -1.97 0.83
N ILE A 23 20.59 -1.56 1.42
CA ILE A 23 20.55 -0.66 2.56
C ILE A 23 20.35 0.76 2.06
N THR A 24 19.23 1.36 2.40
CA THR A 24 18.87 2.71 2.00
C THR A 24 19.23 3.73 3.07
N PRO A 25 19.68 4.93 2.69
CA PRO A 25 20.10 5.94 3.65
C PRO A 25 18.92 6.71 4.26
N GLU A 26 19.09 7.07 5.53
CA GLU A 26 18.29 8.10 6.18
C GLU A 26 19.23 9.04 6.92
N ILE A 27 19.15 10.34 6.60
CA ILE A 27 19.99 11.39 7.17
C ILE A 27 19.10 12.49 7.70
N SER A 28 19.41 13.00 8.88
CA SER A 28 18.70 14.13 9.46
C SER A 28 19.64 15.07 10.20
N GLY A 29 19.22 16.33 10.30
CA GLY A 29 19.98 17.32 11.00
C GLY A 29 19.10 18.42 11.61
N ILE A 30 19.54 18.95 12.71
CA ILE A 30 18.95 20.11 13.39
C ILE A 30 20.07 21.08 13.68
N PHE A 31 19.83 22.35 13.35
CA PHE A 31 20.66 23.48 13.74
C PHE A 31 19.79 24.52 14.42
N SER A 32 20.23 25.07 15.52
CA SER A 32 19.59 26.23 16.11
C SER A 32 20.65 27.17 16.72
N MET A 33 20.36 28.45 16.64
CA MET A 33 21.22 29.49 17.21
C MET A 33 20.36 30.61 17.77
N THR A 34 20.73 31.10 18.93
CA THR A 34 20.15 32.29 19.58
C THR A 34 21.27 33.22 19.95
N ASN A 35 21.13 34.50 19.65
CA ASN A 35 22.14 35.51 20.00
C ASN A 35 22.23 35.73 21.52
N ASP A 36 23.34 36.33 21.96
CA ASP A 36 23.62 36.56 23.39
C ASP A 36 22.56 37.43 24.10
N ALA A 37 21.96 38.33 23.37
CA ALA A 37 20.92 39.22 23.89
C ALA A 37 19.51 38.57 23.91
N ASN A 38 19.35 37.34 23.45
CA ASN A 38 18.06 36.65 23.25
C ASN A 38 17.02 37.43 22.41
N THR A 39 17.48 38.33 21.55
CA THR A 39 16.61 39.16 20.72
C THR A 39 16.28 38.56 19.37
N TRP A 40 17.05 37.60 18.91
CA TRP A 40 16.73 36.84 17.70
C TRP A 40 17.31 35.42 17.78
N GLY A 41 16.69 34.54 17.04
CA GLY A 41 17.12 33.17 16.89
C GLY A 41 16.71 32.59 15.55
N VAL A 42 17.42 31.55 15.14
CA VAL A 42 17.13 30.78 13.92
C VAL A 42 17.17 29.30 14.28
N GLY A 43 16.22 28.55 13.72
CA GLY A 43 16.17 27.10 13.78
C GLY A 43 16.03 26.53 12.37
N LEU A 44 16.81 25.50 12.07
CA LEU A 44 16.75 24.76 10.81
C LEU A 44 16.70 23.27 11.13
N SER A 45 15.83 22.55 10.50
CA SER A 45 15.85 21.09 10.49
C SER A 45 15.67 20.57 9.07
N ALA A 46 16.33 19.46 8.76
CA ALA A 46 16.18 18.78 7.48
C ALA A 46 16.31 17.29 7.66
N SER A 47 15.60 16.53 6.83
CA SER A 47 15.75 15.09 6.73
C SER A 47 15.64 14.64 5.28
N TYR A 48 16.43 13.64 4.94
CA TYR A 48 16.36 12.88 3.70
C TYR A 48 16.20 11.42 4.02
N GLN A 49 15.31 10.76 3.31
CA GLN A 49 15.07 9.34 3.48
C GLN A 49 14.83 8.70 2.10
N LYS A 50 15.56 7.63 1.82
CA LYS A 50 15.28 6.73 0.71
C LYS A 50 14.75 5.41 1.28
N ARG A 51 13.77 4.80 0.63
CA ARG A 51 13.20 3.50 0.97
C ARG A 51 12.93 2.69 -0.28
N HIS A 52 13.32 1.43 -0.24
CA HIS A 52 12.83 0.39 -1.12
C HIS A 52 11.89 -0.51 -0.33
N GLY A 53 10.83 -0.95 -0.95
CA GLY A 53 9.90 -1.88 -0.35
C GLY A 53 8.95 -2.43 -1.41
N GLY A 54 8.17 -3.42 -1.04
CA GLY A 54 7.22 -4.00 -1.98
C GLY A 54 6.16 -4.84 -1.32
N SER A 55 5.32 -5.44 -2.14
CA SER A 55 4.28 -6.34 -1.66
C SER A 55 4.01 -7.45 -2.67
N ILE A 56 3.67 -8.61 -2.13
CA ILE A 56 3.11 -9.72 -2.89
C ILE A 56 1.72 -9.97 -2.32
N GLN A 57 0.70 -9.91 -3.18
CA GLN A 57 -0.69 -9.98 -2.79
C GLN A 57 -1.43 -11.02 -3.62
N PHE A 58 -2.28 -11.80 -2.94
CA PHE A 58 -3.35 -12.53 -3.57
C PHE A 58 -4.66 -11.93 -3.11
N THR A 59 -5.52 -11.57 -4.05
CA THR A 59 -6.83 -10.97 -3.77
C THR A 59 -7.91 -11.64 -4.57
N GLU A 60 -9.06 -11.78 -3.98
CA GLU A 60 -10.32 -12.06 -4.65
C GLU A 60 -11.13 -10.76 -4.68
N ASN A 61 -11.71 -10.47 -5.84
CA ASN A 61 -12.58 -9.33 -6.00
C ASN A 61 -14.01 -9.83 -5.97
N ALA A 62 -14.80 -9.36 -5.08
CA ALA A 62 -16.23 -9.62 -4.91
C ALA A 62 -16.72 -11.06 -5.20
N TRP A 63 -17.60 -11.56 -4.39
CA TRP A 63 -18.37 -12.78 -4.63
C TRP A 63 -19.76 -12.41 -5.13
N ASN A 64 -20.16 -12.99 -6.26
CA ASN A 64 -21.51 -12.85 -6.77
C ASN A 64 -22.37 -14.02 -6.29
N ILE A 65 -23.49 -13.69 -5.69
CA ILE A 65 -24.47 -14.67 -5.19
C ILE A 65 -25.68 -14.64 -6.12
N GLN A 66 -26.08 -15.81 -6.58
CA GLN A 66 -27.23 -15.98 -7.46
C GLN A 66 -27.91 -17.33 -7.20
N ALA A 67 -29.16 -17.46 -7.66
CA ALA A 67 -29.88 -18.72 -7.56
C ALA A 67 -29.41 -19.68 -8.65
N TRP A 68 -29.22 -20.94 -8.29
CA TRP A 68 -28.85 -21.98 -9.25
C TRP A 68 -30.05 -22.33 -10.14
N ASP A 69 -29.86 -22.23 -11.43
CA ASP A 69 -30.86 -22.55 -12.47
C ASP A 69 -30.49 -23.79 -13.29
N GLY A 70 -29.42 -24.51 -12.89
CA GLY A 70 -28.89 -25.68 -13.58
C GLY A 70 -27.58 -25.43 -14.31
N THR A 71 -27.14 -24.16 -14.38
CA THR A 71 -25.89 -23.80 -15.08
C THR A 71 -25.17 -22.63 -14.42
N SER A 72 -24.00 -22.31 -14.93
CA SER A 72 -23.24 -21.12 -14.58
C SER A 72 -22.54 -20.56 -15.82
N GLY A 73 -22.53 -19.25 -15.98
CA GLY A 73 -21.84 -18.59 -17.08
C GLY A 73 -20.31 -18.80 -17.11
N ALA A 74 -19.73 -19.36 -16.07
CA ALA A 74 -18.33 -19.75 -16.02
C ALA A 74 -18.04 -21.07 -16.77
N LEU A 75 -19.06 -21.89 -16.99
CA LEU A 75 -18.94 -23.26 -17.49
C LEU A 75 -19.13 -23.34 -19.00
N ARG A 76 -18.42 -24.27 -19.59
CA ARG A 76 -18.70 -24.72 -20.97
C ARG A 76 -20.04 -25.48 -21.01
N PRO A 77 -20.70 -25.55 -22.18
CA PRO A 77 -21.93 -26.31 -22.33
C PRO A 77 -21.82 -27.81 -22.01
N ASP A 78 -20.63 -28.37 -22.17
CA ASP A 78 -20.30 -29.79 -21.94
C ASP A 78 -19.63 -30.03 -20.57
N ALA A 79 -19.60 -29.03 -19.71
CA ALA A 79 -18.92 -29.12 -18.41
C ALA A 79 -19.57 -30.14 -17.48
N VAL A 80 -18.74 -30.78 -16.67
CA VAL A 80 -19.16 -31.71 -15.63
C VAL A 80 -19.32 -30.96 -14.29
N VAL A 81 -20.53 -30.92 -13.78
CA VAL A 81 -20.82 -30.34 -12.44
C VAL A 81 -21.02 -31.46 -11.45
N LYS A 82 -20.19 -31.49 -10.41
CA LYS A 82 -20.31 -32.42 -9.29
C LYS A 82 -20.96 -31.73 -8.10
N ASN A 83 -21.87 -32.48 -7.43
CA ASN A 83 -22.60 -31.99 -6.27
C ASN A 83 -23.27 -30.61 -6.52
N PRO A 84 -24.08 -30.46 -7.61
CA PRO A 84 -24.66 -29.19 -7.94
C PRO A 84 -25.66 -28.72 -6.85
N PRO A 85 -25.80 -27.40 -6.64
CA PRO A 85 -26.87 -26.87 -5.81
C PRO A 85 -28.26 -27.31 -6.33
N LYS A 86 -29.24 -27.35 -5.44
CA LYS A 86 -30.62 -27.55 -5.86
C LYS A 86 -31.11 -26.36 -6.69
N ILE A 87 -32.02 -26.60 -7.63
CA ILE A 87 -32.63 -25.50 -8.37
C ILE A 87 -33.26 -24.50 -7.38
N GLY A 88 -32.88 -23.22 -7.52
CA GLY A 88 -33.26 -22.14 -6.63
C GLY A 88 -32.39 -21.97 -5.38
N GLN A 89 -31.52 -22.91 -5.05
CA GLN A 89 -30.54 -22.72 -3.96
C GLN A 89 -29.54 -21.64 -4.36
N LEU A 90 -29.18 -20.78 -3.42
CA LEU A 90 -28.14 -19.77 -3.64
C LEU A 90 -26.77 -20.43 -3.78
N TYR A 91 -25.99 -19.89 -4.68
CA TYR A 91 -24.56 -20.22 -4.77
C TYR A 91 -23.74 -18.95 -4.98
N GLY A 92 -22.53 -18.93 -4.43
CA GLY A 92 -21.57 -17.87 -4.61
C GLY A 92 -20.51 -18.27 -5.64
N MET A 93 -20.08 -17.34 -6.49
CA MET A 93 -18.92 -17.49 -7.35
C MET A 93 -18.01 -16.28 -7.16
N PRO A 94 -16.70 -16.48 -6.93
CA PRO A 94 -15.76 -15.37 -6.96
C PRO A 94 -15.74 -14.76 -8.37
N ASN A 95 -15.64 -13.44 -8.45
CA ASN A 95 -15.61 -12.75 -9.73
C ASN A 95 -14.30 -12.99 -10.45
N ASP A 96 -13.22 -12.77 -9.73
CA ASP A 96 -11.86 -13.02 -10.21
C ASP A 96 -10.94 -13.39 -9.05
N SER A 97 -9.76 -13.89 -9.39
CA SER A 97 -8.63 -14.03 -8.49
C SER A 97 -7.45 -13.32 -9.09
N ARG A 98 -6.77 -12.51 -8.30
CA ARG A 98 -5.65 -11.69 -8.72
C ARG A 98 -4.41 -12.00 -7.89
N TYR A 99 -3.32 -12.27 -8.56
CA TYR A 99 -1.99 -12.28 -7.99
C TYR A 99 -1.26 -11.02 -8.45
N ALA A 100 -0.82 -10.21 -7.50
CA ALA A 100 -0.15 -8.95 -7.77
C ALA A 100 1.17 -8.89 -6.99
N PHE A 101 2.16 -8.30 -7.60
CA PHE A 101 3.41 -7.93 -6.96
C PHE A 101 3.72 -6.48 -7.30
N SER A 102 4.24 -5.77 -6.34
CA SER A 102 4.74 -4.42 -6.54
C SER A 102 6.10 -4.25 -5.87
N ASP A 103 6.90 -3.42 -6.48
CA ASP A 103 8.17 -2.93 -5.98
C ASP A 103 8.15 -1.41 -6.04
N PHE A 104 8.55 -0.73 -4.97
CA PHE A 104 8.53 0.71 -4.93
C PHE A 104 9.81 1.30 -4.34
N GLU A 105 10.22 2.38 -4.94
CA GLU A 105 11.21 3.31 -4.40
C GLU A 105 10.52 4.59 -3.94
N ARG A 106 10.85 5.06 -2.75
CA ARG A 106 10.32 6.30 -2.20
C ARG A 106 11.44 7.16 -1.67
N GLU A 107 11.49 8.40 -2.15
CA GLU A 107 12.37 9.44 -1.63
C GLU A 107 11.54 10.51 -0.90
N ARG A 108 12.03 10.90 0.27
CA ARG A 108 11.43 11.98 1.07
C ARG A 108 12.48 12.98 1.45
N ILE A 109 12.13 14.26 1.25
CA ILE A 109 12.89 15.40 1.73
C ILE A 109 11.96 16.26 2.56
N ASN A 110 12.31 16.49 3.81
CA ASN A 110 11.61 17.45 4.66
C ASN A 110 12.60 18.48 5.16
N ALA A 111 12.19 19.74 5.19
CA ALA A 111 12.96 20.81 5.76
C ALA A 111 12.05 21.81 6.45
N GLN A 112 12.50 22.37 7.55
CA GLN A 112 11.82 23.43 8.26
C GLN A 112 12.83 24.49 8.66
N GLY A 113 12.48 25.73 8.44
CA GLY A 113 13.22 26.89 8.88
C GLY A 113 12.34 27.81 9.74
N VAL A 114 12.86 28.24 10.86
CA VAL A 114 12.21 29.17 11.79
C VAL A 114 13.14 30.34 12.05
N VAL A 115 12.62 31.54 11.93
CA VAL A 115 13.32 32.77 12.37
C VAL A 115 12.45 33.47 13.39
N GLN A 116 13.03 33.80 14.52
CA GLN A 116 12.36 34.49 15.60
C GLN A 116 13.06 35.80 15.91
N PHE A 117 12.30 36.87 16.09
CA PHE A 117 12.81 38.18 16.43
C PHE A 117 11.96 38.79 17.55
N ALA A 118 12.59 39.13 18.68
CA ALA A 118 11.98 39.73 19.85
C ALA A 118 12.60 41.11 20.11
N PRO A 119 12.06 42.19 19.50
CA PRO A 119 12.59 43.54 19.67
C PRO A 119 12.35 44.09 21.07
N SER A 120 11.42 43.51 21.82
CA SER A 120 11.14 43.85 23.21
C SER A 120 10.53 42.65 23.93
N GLU A 121 10.48 42.70 25.28
CA GLU A 121 9.83 41.63 26.07
C GLU A 121 8.33 41.46 25.76
N ALA A 122 7.67 42.49 25.23
CA ALA A 122 6.24 42.48 24.92
C ALA A 122 5.93 41.99 23.47
N VAL A 123 6.94 41.88 22.60
CA VAL A 123 6.71 41.57 21.17
C VAL A 123 7.70 40.50 20.71
N THR A 124 7.15 39.41 20.17
CA THR A 124 7.92 38.38 19.45
C THR A 124 7.30 38.13 18.09
N LEU A 125 8.11 38.20 17.06
CA LEU A 125 7.76 37.88 15.68
C LEU A 125 8.38 36.55 15.33
N THR A 126 7.61 35.67 14.70
CA THR A 126 8.09 34.37 14.25
C THR A 126 7.70 34.18 12.79
N LEU A 127 8.67 33.75 12.00
CA LEU A 127 8.46 33.29 10.62
C LEU A 127 8.87 31.84 10.51
N ASP A 128 7.94 31.02 10.07
CA ASP A 128 8.12 29.58 9.83
C ASP A 128 8.00 29.27 8.35
N TYR A 129 8.89 28.43 7.85
CA TYR A 129 8.79 27.86 6.52
C TYR A 129 8.98 26.35 6.60
N THR A 130 8.06 25.59 6.01
CA THR A 130 8.12 24.14 5.93
C THR A 130 8.09 23.69 4.49
N PHE A 131 9.02 22.81 4.13
CA PHE A 131 9.06 22.11 2.86
C PHE A 131 8.92 20.61 3.10
N ALA A 132 8.04 19.95 2.32
CA ALA A 132 7.88 18.50 2.33
C ALA A 132 7.78 18.00 0.88
N GLY A 133 8.74 17.22 0.49
CA GLY A 133 8.78 16.51 -0.80
C GLY A 133 8.65 15.01 -0.58
N ASN A 134 7.85 14.34 -1.41
CA ASN A 134 7.72 12.89 -1.42
C ASN A 134 7.57 12.44 -2.86
N ASP A 135 8.53 11.66 -3.32
CA ASP A 135 8.55 11.06 -4.65
C ASP A 135 8.44 9.53 -4.50
N ILE A 136 7.59 8.91 -5.30
CA ILE A 136 7.33 7.47 -5.26
C ILE A 136 7.28 6.97 -6.69
N THR A 137 8.15 6.02 -6.97
CA THR A 137 8.10 5.20 -8.19
C THR A 137 7.67 3.79 -7.80
N GLU A 138 6.67 3.25 -8.47
CA GLU A 138 6.17 1.90 -8.24
C GLU A 138 6.11 1.14 -9.56
N ASP A 139 6.74 -0.04 -9.57
CA ASP A 139 6.58 -1.04 -10.63
C ASP A 139 5.65 -2.14 -10.14
N ARG A 140 4.51 -2.31 -10.82
CA ARG A 140 3.48 -3.27 -10.44
C ARG A 140 3.15 -4.21 -11.57
N GLY A 141 3.20 -5.51 -11.28
CA GLY A 141 2.72 -6.57 -12.16
C GLY A 141 1.49 -7.27 -11.58
N GLU A 142 0.53 -7.61 -12.43
CA GLU A 142 -0.68 -8.32 -12.03
C GLU A 142 -1.00 -9.43 -13.00
N GLN A 143 -1.43 -10.58 -12.46
CA GLN A 143 -2.05 -11.65 -13.21
C GLN A 143 -3.42 -11.93 -12.63
N THR A 144 -4.45 -11.84 -13.46
CA THR A 144 -5.85 -12.00 -13.06
C THR A 144 -6.47 -13.14 -13.83
N ILE A 145 -7.24 -13.98 -13.14
CA ILE A 145 -8.09 -15.03 -13.73
C ILE A 145 -9.53 -14.65 -13.46
N TRP A 146 -10.33 -14.53 -14.51
CA TRP A 146 -11.76 -14.36 -14.41
C TRP A 146 -12.43 -15.69 -14.14
N LEU A 147 -13.19 -15.76 -13.05
CA LEU A 147 -13.84 -17.00 -12.61
C LEU A 147 -15.34 -17.01 -12.95
N GLN A 148 -15.88 -15.86 -13.37
CA GLN A 148 -17.25 -15.72 -13.78
C GLN A 148 -17.37 -15.45 -15.28
N ARG A 149 -18.36 -16.07 -15.91
CA ARG A 149 -18.78 -15.79 -17.31
C ARG A 149 -17.66 -15.92 -18.35
N ASN A 150 -16.61 -16.66 -18.02
CA ASN A 150 -15.54 -16.91 -18.98
C ASN A 150 -15.91 -18.06 -19.98
N GLY A 151 -16.87 -18.91 -19.60
CA GLY A 151 -17.34 -20.00 -20.45
C GLY A 151 -16.27 -21.06 -20.75
N SER A 152 -15.19 -21.12 -19.98
CA SER A 152 -14.04 -21.99 -20.27
C SER A 152 -13.97 -23.21 -19.34
N PHE A 153 -14.52 -23.14 -18.13
CA PHE A 153 -14.35 -24.23 -17.17
C PHE A 153 -15.05 -25.52 -17.59
N THR A 154 -14.30 -26.60 -17.55
CA THR A 154 -14.74 -27.95 -17.91
C THR A 154 -15.29 -28.74 -16.71
N ASN A 155 -14.88 -28.39 -15.50
CA ASN A 155 -15.34 -29.05 -14.26
C ASN A 155 -15.60 -28.04 -13.17
N LEU A 156 -16.68 -28.26 -12.44
CA LEU A 156 -17.03 -27.50 -11.24
C LEU A 156 -17.55 -28.48 -10.18
N THR A 157 -17.04 -28.35 -8.95
CA THR A 157 -17.56 -29.09 -7.79
C THR A 157 -18.01 -28.10 -6.73
N PHE A 158 -19.19 -28.31 -6.20
CA PHE A 158 -19.74 -27.49 -5.11
C PHE A 158 -19.67 -28.18 -3.77
N ASP A 159 -19.48 -27.40 -2.70
CA ASP A 159 -19.96 -27.70 -1.36
C ASP A 159 -21.35 -27.09 -1.21
N THR A 160 -22.34 -27.97 -0.98
CA THR A 160 -23.76 -27.61 -0.86
C THR A 160 -24.27 -27.76 0.59
N GLY A 161 -23.39 -27.96 1.55
CA GLY A 161 -23.73 -28.12 2.96
C GLY A 161 -24.14 -26.84 3.67
N GLN A 162 -24.06 -25.69 3.00
CA GLN A 162 -24.40 -24.36 3.52
C GLN A 162 -25.63 -23.79 2.79
N GLU A 163 -26.22 -22.72 3.34
CA GLU A 163 -27.33 -22.00 2.68
C GLU A 163 -26.92 -21.44 1.30
N VAL A 164 -25.70 -20.96 1.20
CA VAL A 164 -25.07 -20.55 -0.04
C VAL A 164 -24.04 -21.59 -0.43
N ALA A 165 -24.29 -22.31 -1.50
CA ALA A 165 -23.33 -23.29 -2.03
C ALA A 165 -22.07 -22.60 -2.53
N THR A 166 -20.92 -23.20 -2.30
CA THR A 166 -19.61 -22.63 -2.67
C THR A 166 -18.86 -23.53 -3.64
N PRO A 167 -18.22 -23.02 -4.68
CA PRO A 167 -17.33 -23.80 -5.51
C PRO A 167 -16.07 -24.16 -4.71
N VAL A 168 -15.74 -25.44 -4.67
CA VAL A 168 -14.54 -25.95 -4.00
C VAL A 168 -13.51 -26.48 -4.98
N PHE A 169 -13.88 -26.60 -6.24
CA PHE A 169 -12.97 -27.00 -7.31
C PHE A 169 -13.45 -26.45 -8.65
N LEU A 170 -12.54 -25.84 -9.37
CA LEU A 170 -12.70 -25.34 -10.75
C LEU A 170 -11.56 -25.89 -11.59
N ARG A 171 -11.86 -26.29 -12.81
CA ARG A 171 -10.86 -26.72 -13.81
C ARG A 171 -11.25 -26.20 -15.18
N ASP A 172 -10.28 -25.60 -15.84
CA ASP A 172 -10.29 -25.24 -17.25
C ASP A 172 -9.84 -26.42 -18.11
#